data_3084c78934ec697b897a9736caff940f
#
_entry.id   3084c78934ec697b897a9736caff940f
#
_cell.length_a   1.000
_cell.length_b   1.000
_cell.length_c   1.000
_cell.angle_alpha   90.00
_cell.angle_beta   90.00
_cell.angle_gamma   90.00
#
_symmetry.space_group_name_H-M   'P 1'
#
loop_
_entity.id
_entity.type
_entity.pdbx_description
1 polymer ?
#
loop_
_entity_poly.entity_id
_entity_poly.type
_entity_poly.pdbx_seq_one_letter_code
_entity_poly.pdbx_strand_id
1 'polypeptide(L)'
;MTEKPSIDLNPKAHLFLTSLPGGYFKKDGKFLTEGFYQTNEFIYLLTKLWKKDSKILFITASPKNTRWSKIIIDIISQSLNFANLSFESFDLCDDNDYNQDLREYDVIFLGGGHVPTQNKFFEKIDLAQRIKDFEGIIIGVSAGSMNSAEIVYAQPEEKGEAVDPNYKRFLKGLNLTKYQIIPHYHAIKNKSLDGLRIIEDISYGDSVGRCFYALPNGSYIYQTKEEAYLYGEGFKIEDKKIDKLCENGNKLKLY
;
A
#
# COMPACT_ATOMS: atom_id res chain seq x y z
N MET A 1 30.62 -2.17 17.25
CA MET A 1 29.25 -2.61 16.94
C MET A 1 28.37 -1.40 17.08
N THR A 2 28.04 -0.74 16.00
CA THR A 2 27.12 0.40 16.00
C THR A 2 25.72 -0.18 16.01
N GLU A 3 24.98 0.01 17.11
CA GLU A 3 23.56 -0.30 17.17
C GLU A 3 22.85 0.40 15.99
N LYS A 4 22.20 -0.40 15.14
CA LYS A 4 21.28 0.17 14.15
C LYS A 4 20.18 0.88 14.92
N PRO A 5 19.85 2.15 14.59
CA PRO A 5 18.74 2.82 15.26
C PRO A 5 17.49 1.96 15.09
N SER A 6 16.84 1.65 16.22
CA SER A 6 15.54 1.01 16.19
C SER A 6 14.59 1.91 15.40
N ILE A 7 13.95 1.37 14.37
CA ILE A 7 12.90 2.08 13.65
C ILE A 7 11.80 2.35 14.68
N ASP A 8 11.61 3.62 15.02
CA ASP A 8 10.56 4.04 15.93
C ASP A 8 9.24 4.08 15.15
N LEU A 9 8.68 2.89 14.93
CA LEU A 9 7.37 2.72 14.30
C LEU A 9 6.32 3.33 15.22
N ASN A 10 5.30 3.97 14.65
CA ASN A 10 4.18 4.50 15.42
C ASN A 10 3.58 3.36 16.28
N PRO A 11 3.70 3.42 17.61
CA PRO A 11 3.39 2.29 18.47
C PRO A 11 1.91 1.93 18.51
N LYS A 12 1.02 2.80 18.03
CA LYS A 12 -0.42 2.62 18.16
C LYS A 12 -1.15 2.40 16.83
N ALA A 13 -0.53 2.70 15.69
CA ALA A 13 -1.13 2.49 14.40
C ALA A 13 -1.22 1.01 14.02
N HIS A 14 -2.38 0.62 13.48
CA HIS A 14 -2.60 -0.65 12.79
C HIS A 14 -2.33 -0.47 11.31
N LEU A 15 -1.23 -1.01 10.81
CA LEU A 15 -0.79 -0.82 9.42
C LEU A 15 -1.15 -2.04 8.57
N PHE A 16 -1.93 -1.82 7.51
CA PHE A 16 -2.23 -2.80 6.47
C PHE A 16 -1.51 -2.41 5.18
N LEU A 17 -0.56 -3.21 4.75
CA LEU A 17 0.16 -3.05 3.49
C LEU A 17 -0.46 -3.97 2.45
N THR A 18 -1.47 -3.51 1.74
CA THR A 18 -2.24 -4.34 0.81
C THR A 18 -1.69 -4.24 -0.62
N SER A 19 -1.77 -5.34 -1.36
CA SER A 19 -1.61 -5.29 -2.82
C SER A 19 -2.83 -4.59 -3.44
N LEU A 20 -3.98 -5.23 -3.35
CA LEU A 20 -5.30 -4.66 -3.64
C LEU A 20 -6.31 -5.35 -2.72
N PRO A 21 -7.02 -4.62 -1.84
CA PRO A 21 -7.88 -5.25 -0.84
C PRO A 21 -9.25 -5.66 -1.38
N GLY A 22 -9.65 -5.22 -2.57
CA GLY A 22 -10.93 -5.52 -3.19
C GLY A 22 -10.93 -5.25 -4.69
N GLY A 23 -11.90 -5.82 -5.40
CA GLY A 23 -12.07 -5.66 -6.84
C GLY A 23 -13.00 -4.52 -7.21
N TYR A 24 -12.88 -4.07 -8.45
CA TYR A 24 -13.86 -3.19 -9.08
C TYR A 24 -13.89 -3.43 -10.61
N PHE A 25 -15.02 -3.11 -11.21
CA PHE A 25 -15.22 -3.26 -12.64
C PHE A 25 -15.97 -2.06 -13.22
N LYS A 26 -15.95 -1.91 -14.54
CA LYS A 26 -16.68 -0.85 -15.23
C LYS A 26 -17.93 -1.42 -15.90
N LYS A 27 -19.10 -0.86 -15.59
CA LYS A 27 -20.38 -1.18 -16.22
C LYS A 27 -21.12 0.09 -16.57
N ASP A 28 -21.61 0.22 -17.81
CA ASP A 28 -22.37 1.39 -18.29
C ASP A 28 -21.70 2.74 -18.01
N GLY A 29 -20.36 2.77 -18.16
CA GLY A 29 -19.56 3.97 -17.94
C GLY A 29 -19.24 4.28 -16.47
N LYS A 30 -19.81 3.54 -15.52
CA LYS A 30 -19.59 3.71 -14.07
C LYS A 30 -18.64 2.65 -13.53
N PHE A 31 -17.83 3.01 -12.54
CA PHE A 31 -17.05 2.07 -11.75
C PHE A 31 -17.90 1.56 -10.58
N LEU A 32 -17.93 0.25 -10.42
CA LEU A 32 -18.66 -0.45 -9.36
C LEU A 32 -17.68 -1.34 -8.61
N THR A 33 -17.89 -1.49 -7.30
CA THR A 33 -17.07 -2.38 -6.49
C THR A 33 -17.58 -3.82 -6.56
N GLU A 34 -16.66 -4.77 -6.42
CA GLU A 34 -16.93 -6.17 -6.06
C GLU A 34 -16.89 -6.39 -4.54
N GLY A 35 -16.60 -5.32 -3.78
CA GLY A 35 -16.33 -5.37 -2.36
C GLY A 35 -14.88 -5.76 -2.03
N PHE A 36 -14.57 -5.83 -0.75
CA PHE A 36 -13.29 -6.38 -0.28
C PHE A 36 -13.26 -7.89 -0.48
N TYR A 37 -12.07 -8.43 -0.78
CA TYR A 37 -11.89 -9.88 -0.87
C TYR A 37 -12.25 -10.55 0.45
N GLN A 38 -13.02 -11.64 0.38
CA GLN A 38 -13.51 -12.40 1.54
C GLN A 38 -12.47 -13.37 2.11
N THR A 39 -11.31 -13.49 1.43
CA THR A 39 -10.20 -14.33 1.83
C THR A 39 -9.25 -13.59 2.78
N ASN A 40 -8.36 -14.35 3.45
CA ASN A 40 -7.22 -13.83 4.20
C ASN A 40 -7.59 -12.92 5.40
N GLU A 41 -8.77 -13.08 5.96
CA GLU A 41 -9.22 -12.43 7.21
C GLU A 41 -9.23 -10.88 7.18
N PHE A 42 -9.12 -10.21 6.01
CA PHE A 42 -8.99 -8.75 5.93
C PHE A 42 -10.19 -8.03 6.58
N ILE A 43 -11.41 -8.39 6.17
CA ILE A 43 -12.65 -7.80 6.72
C ILE A 43 -12.77 -8.11 8.22
N TYR A 44 -12.44 -9.34 8.62
CA TYR A 44 -12.49 -9.75 10.03
C TYR A 44 -11.58 -8.89 10.91
N LEU A 45 -10.34 -8.63 10.48
CA LEU A 45 -9.43 -7.77 11.20
C LEU A 45 -9.92 -6.32 11.24
N LEU A 46 -10.38 -5.78 10.10
CA LEU A 46 -10.93 -4.44 10.05
C LEU A 46 -12.12 -4.29 11.01
N THR A 47 -13.06 -5.24 11.01
CA THR A 47 -14.24 -5.18 11.89
C THR A 47 -13.87 -5.14 13.38
N LYS A 48 -12.78 -5.80 13.77
CA LYS A 48 -12.29 -5.76 15.16
C LYS A 48 -11.69 -4.41 15.57
N LEU A 49 -11.13 -3.67 14.62
CA LEU A 49 -10.42 -2.42 14.84
C LEU A 49 -11.31 -1.20 14.55
N TRP A 50 -12.36 -1.40 13.75
CA TRP A 50 -13.20 -0.32 13.23
C TRP A 50 -14.06 0.28 14.34
N LYS A 51 -14.02 1.59 14.45
CA LYS A 51 -14.92 2.32 15.35
C LYS A 51 -16.22 2.65 14.59
N LYS A 52 -17.33 2.62 15.30
CA LYS A 52 -18.59 3.14 14.75
C LYS A 52 -18.41 4.60 14.37
N ASP A 53 -18.94 4.98 13.21
CA ASP A 53 -18.90 6.34 12.70
C ASP A 53 -17.46 6.90 12.55
N SER A 54 -16.51 6.04 12.12
CA SER A 54 -15.12 6.43 11.84
C SER A 54 -15.03 7.58 10.86
N LYS A 55 -14.10 8.52 11.09
CA LYS A 55 -13.69 9.53 10.11
C LYS A 55 -12.54 9.01 9.27
N ILE A 56 -12.67 9.08 7.96
CA ILE A 56 -11.73 8.49 7.01
C ILE A 56 -11.07 9.59 6.17
N LEU A 57 -9.75 9.50 5.99
CA LEU A 57 -9.01 10.31 5.05
C LEU A 57 -8.42 9.44 3.94
N PHE A 58 -8.65 9.82 2.69
CA PHE A 58 -7.99 9.23 1.54
C PHE A 58 -6.88 10.16 1.05
N ILE A 59 -5.62 9.73 1.16
CA ILE A 59 -4.46 10.46 0.64
C ILE A 59 -4.14 9.86 -0.73
N THR A 60 -4.32 10.67 -1.78
CA THR A 60 -4.27 10.18 -3.17
C THR A 60 -2.86 9.90 -3.67
N ALA A 61 -2.74 9.00 -4.66
CA ALA A 61 -1.54 8.84 -5.48
C ALA A 61 -1.55 9.72 -6.76
N SER A 62 -2.66 10.38 -7.04
CA SER A 62 -2.85 11.22 -8.23
C SER A 62 -3.31 12.63 -7.82
N PRO A 63 -2.46 13.44 -7.15
CA PRO A 63 -2.87 14.67 -6.48
C PRO A 63 -3.52 15.71 -7.40
N LYS A 64 -3.21 15.67 -8.70
CA LYS A 64 -3.79 16.55 -9.72
C LYS A 64 -5.07 16.00 -10.35
N ASN A 65 -5.47 14.77 -10.05
CA ASN A 65 -6.64 14.12 -10.64
C ASN A 65 -7.72 13.84 -9.59
N THR A 66 -8.31 14.92 -9.04
CA THR A 66 -9.40 14.85 -8.05
C THR A 66 -10.57 13.99 -8.51
N ARG A 67 -10.90 14.00 -9.82
CA ARG A 67 -12.00 13.18 -10.35
C ARG A 67 -11.74 11.67 -10.15
N TRP A 68 -10.53 11.21 -10.44
CA TRP A 68 -10.15 9.81 -10.23
C TRP A 68 -10.17 9.45 -8.76
N SER A 69 -9.60 10.31 -7.91
CA SER A 69 -9.59 10.11 -6.46
C SER A 69 -11.00 9.95 -5.88
N LYS A 70 -11.96 10.77 -6.33
CA LYS A 70 -13.37 10.63 -5.93
C LYS A 70 -14.01 9.32 -6.37
N ILE A 71 -13.68 8.81 -7.57
CA ILE A 71 -14.14 7.48 -8.03
C ILE A 71 -13.62 6.38 -7.10
N ILE A 72 -12.35 6.46 -6.68
CA ILE A 72 -11.78 5.47 -5.76
C ILE A 72 -12.43 5.56 -4.37
N ILE A 73 -12.70 6.77 -3.87
CA ILE A 73 -13.43 6.96 -2.61
C ILE A 73 -14.83 6.31 -2.71
N ASP A 74 -15.55 6.52 -3.81
CA ASP A 74 -16.87 5.89 -4.02
C ASP A 74 -16.80 4.36 -4.02
N ILE A 75 -15.77 3.78 -4.67
CA ILE A 75 -15.53 2.33 -4.67
C ILE A 75 -15.25 1.80 -3.26
N ILE A 76 -14.39 2.48 -2.50
CA ILE A 76 -14.04 2.09 -1.13
C ILE A 76 -15.27 2.26 -0.22
N SER A 77 -16.02 3.34 -0.34
CA SER A 77 -17.24 3.59 0.43
C SER A 77 -18.27 2.48 0.24
N GLN A 78 -18.49 2.07 -1.01
CA GLN A 78 -19.38 0.94 -1.30
C GLN A 78 -18.83 -0.37 -0.71
N SER A 79 -17.51 -0.59 -0.75
CA SER A 79 -16.87 -1.78 -0.18
C SER A 79 -17.00 -1.84 1.35
N LEU A 80 -16.86 -0.70 2.01
CA LEU A 80 -17.08 -0.54 3.46
C LEU A 80 -18.55 -0.85 3.82
N ASN A 81 -19.50 -0.32 3.04
CA ASN A 81 -20.92 -0.60 3.24
C ASN A 81 -21.25 -2.09 3.08
N PHE A 82 -20.66 -2.78 2.08
CA PHE A 82 -20.83 -4.24 1.92
C PHE A 82 -20.26 -5.03 3.10
N ALA A 83 -19.21 -4.49 3.75
CA ALA A 83 -18.63 -5.08 4.95
C ALA A 83 -19.34 -4.65 6.25
N ASN A 84 -20.44 -3.87 6.19
CA ASN A 84 -21.13 -3.28 7.34
C ASN A 84 -20.23 -2.42 8.24
N LEU A 85 -19.26 -1.72 7.65
CA LEU A 85 -18.37 -0.78 8.33
C LEU A 85 -18.88 0.66 8.10
N SER A 86 -19.56 1.22 9.10
CA SER A 86 -20.10 2.58 9.04
C SER A 86 -19.01 3.63 9.20
N PHE A 87 -19.20 4.81 8.60
CA PHE A 87 -18.30 5.96 8.74
C PHE A 87 -19.10 7.27 8.75
N GLU A 88 -18.58 8.30 9.44
CA GLU A 88 -19.17 9.64 9.51
C GLU A 88 -18.78 10.48 8.29
N SER A 89 -17.48 10.50 7.96
CA SER A 89 -16.96 11.24 6.80
C SER A 89 -15.89 10.46 6.07
N PHE A 90 -15.73 10.79 4.78
CA PHE A 90 -14.67 10.25 3.94
C PHE A 90 -14.08 11.38 3.11
N ASP A 91 -13.00 11.98 3.61
CA ASP A 91 -12.38 13.16 3.06
C ASP A 91 -11.23 12.83 2.10
N LEU A 92 -10.93 13.77 1.20
CA LEU A 92 -9.87 13.64 0.20
C LEU A 92 -8.73 14.60 0.53
N CYS A 93 -7.50 14.07 0.59
CA CYS A 93 -6.27 14.83 0.61
C CYS A 93 -5.63 14.79 -0.78
N ASP A 94 -5.61 15.93 -1.49
CA ASP A 94 -5.02 16.10 -2.82
C ASP A 94 -4.33 17.48 -2.95
N ASP A 95 -3.95 17.90 -4.16
CA ASP A 95 -3.29 19.19 -4.38
C ASP A 95 -4.16 20.40 -4.05
N ASN A 96 -5.48 20.25 -3.99
CA ASN A 96 -6.42 21.33 -3.68
C ASN A 96 -6.68 21.47 -2.18
N ASP A 97 -6.59 20.35 -1.44
CA ASP A 97 -6.80 20.32 0.00
C ASP A 97 -5.92 19.25 0.64
N TYR A 98 -4.91 19.67 1.41
CA TYR A 98 -3.94 18.80 2.07
C TYR A 98 -3.53 19.24 3.49
N ASN A 99 -4.28 20.18 4.08
CA ASN A 99 -3.96 20.73 5.39
C ASN A 99 -4.76 20.10 6.54
N GLN A 100 -5.49 19.00 6.28
CA GLN A 100 -6.30 18.31 7.28
C GLN A 100 -5.45 17.91 8.50
N ASP A 101 -5.95 18.07 9.70
CA ASP A 101 -5.31 17.54 10.90
C ASP A 101 -5.54 16.02 10.98
N LEU A 102 -4.48 15.24 10.82
CA LEU A 102 -4.59 13.78 10.82
C LEU A 102 -5.12 13.21 12.13
N ARG A 103 -5.05 13.96 13.24
CA ARG A 103 -5.58 13.56 14.56
C ARG A 103 -7.11 13.52 14.61
N GLU A 104 -7.79 14.13 13.64
CA GLU A 104 -9.25 14.12 13.54
C GLU A 104 -9.80 12.86 12.88
N TYR A 105 -8.93 12.00 12.34
CA TYR A 105 -9.31 10.79 11.60
C TYR A 105 -9.02 9.53 12.40
N ASP A 106 -9.84 8.50 12.16
CA ASP A 106 -9.65 7.15 12.71
C ASP A 106 -8.97 6.22 11.70
N VAL A 107 -9.16 6.49 10.41
CA VAL A 107 -8.65 5.65 9.33
C VAL A 107 -8.00 6.51 8.23
N ILE A 108 -6.81 6.14 7.79
CA ILE A 108 -6.13 6.76 6.65
C ILE A 108 -5.93 5.71 5.56
N PHE A 109 -6.48 5.98 4.37
CA PHE A 109 -6.14 5.23 3.16
C PHE A 109 -5.02 5.95 2.40
N LEU A 110 -3.93 5.23 2.14
CA LEU A 110 -2.88 5.66 1.21
C LEU A 110 -3.18 5.02 -0.14
N GLY A 111 -3.62 5.82 -1.10
CA GLY A 111 -4.16 5.33 -2.38
C GLY A 111 -3.15 4.61 -3.26
N GLY A 112 -3.65 3.82 -4.20
CA GLY A 112 -2.85 3.21 -5.27
C GLY A 112 -2.65 4.15 -6.46
N GLY A 113 -1.56 3.94 -7.21
CA GLY A 113 -1.21 4.69 -8.42
C GLY A 113 0.29 4.65 -8.68
N HIS A 114 0.84 5.64 -9.37
CA HIS A 114 2.25 5.71 -9.70
C HIS A 114 3.10 6.07 -8.47
N VAL A 115 4.04 5.19 -8.10
CA VAL A 115 4.82 5.27 -6.86
C VAL A 115 5.63 6.57 -6.75
N PRO A 116 6.44 6.98 -7.75
CA PRO A 116 7.20 8.23 -7.66
C PRO A 116 6.33 9.49 -7.58
N THR A 117 5.18 9.50 -8.25
CA THR A 117 4.23 10.64 -8.20
C THR A 117 3.65 10.80 -6.81
N GLN A 118 3.22 9.72 -6.20
CA GLN A 118 2.70 9.72 -4.83
C GLN A 118 3.79 10.07 -3.81
N ASN A 119 5.00 9.54 -3.97
CA ASN A 119 6.12 9.83 -3.10
C ASN A 119 6.43 11.35 -3.05
N LYS A 120 6.50 12.00 -4.22
CA LYS A 120 6.67 13.46 -4.32
C LYS A 120 5.53 14.23 -3.65
N PHE A 121 4.30 13.74 -3.75
CA PHE A 121 3.16 14.36 -3.07
C PHE A 121 3.26 14.21 -1.55
N PHE A 122 3.64 13.03 -1.05
CA PHE A 122 3.87 12.79 0.36
C PHE A 122 4.99 13.68 0.93
N GLU A 123 6.07 13.87 0.17
CA GLU A 123 7.14 14.81 0.51
C GLU A 123 6.62 16.27 0.54
N LYS A 124 5.86 16.70 -0.49
CA LYS A 124 5.28 18.05 -0.57
C LYS A 124 4.45 18.42 0.65
N ILE A 125 3.66 17.47 1.16
CA ILE A 125 2.76 17.70 2.29
C ILE A 125 3.38 17.33 3.65
N ASP A 126 4.67 17.01 3.68
CA ASP A 126 5.42 16.54 4.87
C ASP A 126 4.71 15.39 5.60
N LEU A 127 4.15 14.45 4.82
CA LEU A 127 3.32 13.38 5.39
C LEU A 127 4.08 12.51 6.39
N ALA A 128 5.37 12.23 6.15
CA ALA A 128 6.18 11.42 7.05
C ALA A 128 6.23 11.99 8.48
N GLN A 129 6.33 13.32 8.61
CA GLN A 129 6.31 13.99 9.91
C GLN A 129 4.90 14.03 10.52
N ARG A 130 3.89 14.25 9.70
CA ARG A 130 2.50 14.38 10.14
C ARG A 130 1.89 13.05 10.60
N ILE A 131 2.24 11.94 9.95
CA ILE A 131 1.64 10.62 10.19
C ILE A 131 2.33 9.83 11.32
N LYS A 132 3.53 10.23 11.75
CA LYS A 132 4.33 9.49 12.74
C LYS A 132 3.62 9.28 14.10
N ASP A 133 2.76 10.23 14.48
CA ASP A 133 2.02 10.22 15.75
C ASP A 133 0.55 9.80 15.56
N PHE A 134 0.20 9.28 14.39
CA PHE A 134 -1.16 8.83 14.10
C PHE A 134 -1.49 7.54 14.86
N GLU A 135 -2.65 7.52 15.53
CA GLU A 135 -3.12 6.43 16.39
C GLU A 135 -4.40 5.81 15.84
N GLY A 136 -4.36 5.17 14.70
CA GLY A 136 -5.56 4.60 14.10
C GLY A 136 -5.22 3.48 13.14
N ILE A 137 -6.01 3.35 12.10
CA ILE A 137 -5.81 2.36 11.05
C ILE A 137 -5.20 3.05 9.82
N ILE A 138 -4.07 2.54 9.34
CA ILE A 138 -3.46 2.96 8.07
C ILE A 138 -3.61 1.81 7.09
N ILE A 139 -4.24 2.07 5.95
CA ILE A 139 -4.42 1.08 4.87
C ILE A 139 -3.70 1.59 3.63
N GLY A 140 -2.53 1.03 3.35
CA GLY A 140 -1.84 1.23 2.09
C GLY A 140 -2.44 0.34 1.00
N VAL A 141 -2.62 0.89 -0.19
CA VAL A 141 -3.07 0.15 -1.38
C VAL A 141 -2.03 0.29 -2.46
N SER A 142 -1.43 -0.81 -2.92
CA SER A 142 -0.43 -0.79 -4.01
C SER A 142 0.69 0.24 -3.75
N ALA A 143 0.74 1.34 -4.51
CA ALA A 143 1.71 2.42 -4.31
C ALA A 143 1.72 2.97 -2.88
N GLY A 144 0.56 3.08 -2.23
CA GLY A 144 0.46 3.50 -0.83
C GLY A 144 1.15 2.53 0.14
N SER A 145 1.08 1.22 -0.13
CA SER A 145 1.83 0.21 0.62
C SER A 145 3.34 0.33 0.37
N MET A 146 3.75 0.55 -0.89
CA MET A 146 5.16 0.72 -1.25
C MET A 146 5.76 1.96 -0.60
N ASN A 147 5.07 3.10 -0.65
CA ASN A 147 5.51 4.37 -0.06
C ASN A 147 5.48 4.37 1.48
N SER A 148 4.83 3.40 2.12
CA SER A 148 4.86 3.24 3.58
C SER A 148 6.22 2.79 4.11
N ALA A 149 7.07 2.18 3.28
CA ALA A 149 8.39 1.69 3.69
C ALA A 149 9.36 2.84 4.06
N GLU A 150 10.39 2.51 4.84
CA GLU A 150 11.55 3.42 5.06
C GLU A 150 12.26 3.71 3.74
N ILE A 151 12.58 2.64 3.01
CA ILE A 151 13.13 2.71 1.65
C ILE A 151 12.09 2.10 0.71
N VAL A 152 11.57 2.93 -0.17
CA VAL A 152 10.57 2.54 -1.17
C VAL A 152 11.29 1.90 -2.35
N TYR A 153 10.87 0.71 -2.75
CA TYR A 153 11.25 0.17 -4.05
C TYR A 153 10.25 0.69 -5.09
N ALA A 154 10.62 1.74 -5.83
CA ALA A 154 9.86 2.26 -6.96
C ALA A 154 10.13 1.38 -8.19
N GLN A 155 9.48 0.21 -8.25
CA GLN A 155 9.55 -0.65 -9.43
C GLN A 155 9.07 0.13 -10.65
N PRO A 156 9.78 0.10 -11.81
CA PRO A 156 9.32 0.74 -13.03
C PRO A 156 7.95 0.19 -13.48
N GLU A 157 7.04 1.08 -13.81
CA GLU A 157 5.67 0.72 -14.20
C GLU A 157 5.15 1.50 -15.42
N GLU A 158 5.76 2.66 -15.73
CA GLU A 158 5.42 3.45 -16.91
C GLU A 158 6.46 3.26 -18.02
N LYS A 159 6.02 3.42 -19.28
CA LYS A 159 6.88 3.28 -20.48
C LYS A 159 8.06 4.23 -20.41
N GLY A 160 9.25 3.70 -20.60
CA GLY A 160 10.53 4.41 -20.57
C GLY A 160 11.27 4.30 -19.23
N GLU A 161 10.59 4.04 -18.11
CA GLU A 161 11.20 4.03 -16.79
C GLU A 161 12.20 2.90 -16.58
N ALA A 162 11.96 1.74 -17.21
CA ALA A 162 12.84 0.58 -17.04
C ALA A 162 14.22 0.79 -17.67
N VAL A 163 14.31 1.66 -18.68
CA VAL A 163 15.54 1.94 -19.45
C VAL A 163 16.10 3.34 -19.24
N ASP A 164 15.41 4.21 -18.48
CA ASP A 164 15.91 5.54 -18.11
C ASP A 164 17.03 5.41 -17.08
N PRO A 165 18.29 5.80 -17.40
CA PRO A 165 19.40 5.73 -16.45
C PRO A 165 19.24 6.67 -15.25
N ASN A 166 18.34 7.66 -15.33
CA ASN A 166 18.06 8.62 -14.26
C ASN A 166 16.88 8.19 -13.38
N TYR A 167 16.18 7.10 -13.72
CA TYR A 167 15.07 6.61 -12.93
C TYR A 167 15.53 6.10 -11.58
N LYS A 168 14.98 6.69 -10.51
CA LYS A 168 15.34 6.33 -9.14
C LYS A 168 14.50 5.15 -8.65
N ARG A 169 15.08 3.96 -8.67
CA ARG A 169 14.49 2.71 -8.18
C ARG A 169 14.21 2.70 -6.68
N PHE A 170 14.95 3.49 -5.92
CA PHE A 170 14.83 3.54 -4.47
C PHE A 170 14.64 4.98 -4.02
N LEU A 171 13.59 5.20 -3.22
CA LEU A 171 13.19 6.50 -2.72
C LEU A 171 13.10 6.45 -1.19
N LYS A 172 13.16 7.62 -0.53
CA LYS A 172 12.83 7.73 0.88
C LYS A 172 11.30 7.68 1.03
N GLY A 173 10.79 6.81 1.91
CA GLY A 173 9.36 6.69 2.15
C GLY A 173 8.90 7.27 3.49
N LEU A 174 7.73 6.83 3.94
CA LEU A 174 7.09 7.31 5.17
C LEU A 174 7.72 6.74 6.44
N ASN A 175 8.57 5.73 6.34
CA ASN A 175 9.20 5.06 7.48
C ASN A 175 8.19 4.45 8.48
N LEU A 176 7.07 3.95 7.98
CA LEU A 176 6.07 3.23 8.80
C LEU A 176 6.40 1.74 8.92
N THR A 177 7.22 1.20 8.02
CA THR A 177 7.58 -0.21 7.96
C THR A 177 8.96 -0.43 7.33
N LYS A 178 9.57 -1.57 7.66
CA LYS A 178 10.77 -2.09 6.97
C LYS A 178 10.44 -2.91 5.71
N TYR A 179 9.18 -3.33 5.54
CA TYR A 179 8.78 -4.26 4.48
C TYR A 179 8.61 -3.52 3.14
N GLN A 180 9.39 -3.93 2.14
CA GLN A 180 9.30 -3.43 0.76
C GLN A 180 8.35 -4.33 -0.03
N ILE A 181 7.23 -3.77 -0.49
CA ILE A 181 6.16 -4.52 -1.15
C ILE A 181 6.32 -4.44 -2.67
N ILE A 182 6.10 -5.55 -3.37
CA ILE A 182 5.81 -5.60 -4.80
C ILE A 182 4.35 -6.05 -4.93
N PRO A 183 3.42 -5.14 -5.22
CA PRO A 183 2.00 -5.48 -5.35
C PRO A 183 1.69 -6.14 -6.68
N HIS A 184 0.46 -6.67 -6.81
CA HIS A 184 -0.08 -7.23 -8.06
C HIS A 184 0.76 -8.36 -8.66
N TYR A 185 1.46 -9.15 -7.85
CA TYR A 185 2.46 -10.12 -8.32
C TYR A 185 1.96 -11.01 -9.44
N HIS A 186 0.75 -11.61 -9.33
CA HIS A 186 0.22 -12.46 -10.41
C HIS A 186 -0.08 -11.71 -11.70
N ALA A 187 -0.36 -10.43 -11.61
CA ALA A 187 -0.63 -9.59 -12.79
C ALA A 187 0.67 -9.15 -13.51
N ILE A 188 1.80 -9.09 -12.78
CA ILE A 188 3.06 -8.56 -13.32
C ILE A 188 4.14 -9.62 -13.57
N LYS A 189 4.07 -10.80 -12.93
CA LYS A 189 5.14 -11.83 -12.97
C LYS A 189 5.55 -12.28 -14.36
N ASN A 190 4.65 -12.19 -15.34
CA ASN A 190 4.92 -12.58 -16.73
C ASN A 190 4.91 -11.39 -17.68
N LYS A 191 4.93 -10.15 -17.17
CA LYS A 191 4.92 -8.94 -17.99
C LYS A 191 6.31 -8.43 -18.27
N SER A 192 6.43 -7.73 -19.39
CA SER A 192 7.63 -6.98 -19.78
C SER A 192 7.29 -5.49 -19.89
N LEU A 193 8.26 -4.65 -19.55
CA LEU A 193 8.25 -3.21 -19.71
C LEU A 193 9.53 -2.81 -20.44
N ASP A 194 9.41 -2.01 -21.50
CA ASP A 194 10.55 -1.53 -22.30
C ASP A 194 11.47 -2.67 -22.83
N GLY A 195 10.89 -3.86 -23.07
CA GLY A 195 11.62 -5.04 -23.51
C GLY A 195 12.25 -5.90 -22.40
N LEU A 196 12.15 -5.48 -21.14
CA LEU A 196 12.68 -6.19 -19.97
C LEU A 196 11.54 -6.89 -19.21
N ARG A 197 11.74 -8.13 -18.77
CA ARG A 197 10.80 -8.84 -17.88
C ARG A 197 10.84 -8.18 -16.50
N ILE A 198 9.68 -7.80 -16.00
CA ILE A 198 9.58 -6.99 -14.77
C ILE A 198 10.22 -7.70 -13.57
N ILE A 199 10.01 -8.99 -13.41
CA ILE A 199 10.55 -9.75 -12.27
C ILE A 199 11.99 -10.18 -12.54
N GLU A 200 12.24 -10.91 -13.63
CA GLU A 200 13.51 -11.58 -13.86
C GLU A 200 14.64 -10.60 -14.25
N ASP A 201 14.32 -9.62 -15.12
CA ASP A 201 15.35 -8.73 -15.65
C ASP A 201 15.50 -7.45 -14.82
N ILE A 202 14.46 -7.06 -14.06
CA ILE A 202 14.45 -5.84 -13.24
C ILE A 202 14.51 -6.17 -11.75
N SER A 203 13.45 -6.76 -11.18
CA SER A 203 13.33 -6.90 -9.73
C SER A 203 14.36 -7.86 -9.12
N TYR A 204 14.77 -8.90 -9.84
CA TYR A 204 15.86 -9.77 -9.39
C TYR A 204 17.18 -9.01 -9.27
N GLY A 205 17.51 -8.16 -10.25
CA GLY A 205 18.70 -7.30 -10.17
C GLY A 205 18.66 -6.37 -8.98
N ASP A 206 17.52 -5.73 -8.76
CA ASP A 206 17.30 -4.76 -7.68
C ASP A 206 17.23 -5.41 -6.29
N SER A 207 16.99 -6.74 -6.20
CA SER A 207 16.90 -7.50 -4.95
C SER A 207 18.24 -7.90 -4.34
N VAL A 208 19.38 -7.60 -4.98
CA VAL A 208 20.70 -7.94 -4.43
C VAL A 208 20.94 -7.15 -3.13
N GLY A 209 21.11 -7.87 -2.03
CA GLY A 209 21.23 -7.31 -0.68
C GLY A 209 19.94 -6.66 -0.15
N ARG A 210 18.78 -6.98 -0.73
CA ARG A 210 17.47 -6.48 -0.35
C ARG A 210 16.43 -7.59 -0.36
N CYS A 211 15.35 -7.40 0.39
CA CYS A 211 14.25 -8.33 0.47
C CYS A 211 12.94 -7.64 0.07
N PHE A 212 12.28 -8.15 -0.95
CA PHE A 212 10.97 -7.68 -1.40
C PHE A 212 9.91 -8.73 -1.10
N TYR A 213 8.73 -8.27 -0.67
CA TYR A 213 7.56 -9.11 -0.44
C TYR A 213 6.60 -8.94 -1.62
N ALA A 214 6.56 -9.91 -2.52
CA ALA A 214 5.68 -9.89 -3.68
C ALA A 214 4.29 -10.45 -3.32
N LEU A 215 3.27 -9.62 -3.41
CA LEU A 215 1.92 -9.91 -2.94
C LEU A 215 0.92 -9.94 -4.10
N PRO A 216 0.21 -11.05 -4.32
CA PRO A 216 -0.99 -11.08 -5.15
C PRO A 216 -2.12 -10.21 -4.59
N ASN A 217 -3.12 -9.87 -5.42
CA ASN A 217 -4.32 -9.18 -4.96
C ASN A 217 -5.04 -10.02 -3.90
N GLY A 218 -5.58 -9.38 -2.88
CA GLY A 218 -6.19 -10.02 -1.72
C GLY A 218 -5.20 -10.42 -0.62
N SER A 219 -3.89 -10.33 -0.87
CA SER A 219 -2.85 -10.57 0.14
C SER A 219 -2.33 -9.24 0.71
N TYR A 220 -1.86 -9.27 1.95
CA TYR A 220 -1.37 -8.08 2.65
C TYR A 220 -0.43 -8.45 3.80
N ILE A 221 0.37 -7.48 4.25
CA ILE A 221 1.05 -7.54 5.53
C ILE A 221 0.27 -6.67 6.51
N TYR A 222 -0.11 -7.25 7.64
CA TYR A 222 -0.64 -6.54 8.79
C TYR A 222 0.45 -6.38 9.83
N GLN A 223 0.66 -5.15 10.30
CA GLN A 223 1.73 -4.82 11.23
C GLN A 223 1.21 -3.93 12.36
N THR A 224 1.68 -4.24 13.57
CA THR A 224 1.60 -3.41 14.77
C THR A 224 3.03 -3.11 15.26
N LYS A 225 3.15 -2.45 16.41
CA LYS A 225 4.45 -2.25 17.07
C LYS A 225 5.14 -3.58 17.43
N GLU A 226 4.35 -4.55 17.87
CA GLU A 226 4.87 -5.80 18.46
C GLU A 226 5.13 -6.87 17.41
N GLU A 227 4.35 -6.89 16.34
CA GLU A 227 4.37 -8.01 15.40
C GLU A 227 3.91 -7.63 14.00
N ALA A 228 4.34 -8.45 13.03
CA ALA A 228 3.89 -8.39 11.66
C ALA A 228 3.54 -9.77 11.13
N TYR A 229 2.47 -9.85 10.35
CA TYR A 229 2.02 -11.08 9.70
C TYR A 229 1.73 -10.83 8.22
N LEU A 230 2.20 -11.73 7.40
CA LEU A 230 1.74 -11.88 6.02
C LEU A 230 0.44 -12.70 6.03
N TYR A 231 -0.62 -12.15 5.45
CA TYR A 231 -1.90 -12.82 5.25
C TYR A 231 -2.11 -13.12 3.77
N GLY A 232 -2.44 -14.37 3.48
CA GLY A 232 -2.66 -14.86 2.12
C GLY A 232 -1.39 -15.28 1.41
N GLU A 233 -1.51 -15.49 0.10
CA GLU A 233 -0.37 -15.91 -0.70
C GLU A 233 0.68 -14.80 -0.77
N GLY A 234 1.94 -15.16 -0.57
CA GLY A 234 3.05 -14.22 -0.66
C GLY A 234 4.36 -14.87 -1.00
N PHE A 235 5.23 -14.09 -1.61
CA PHE A 235 6.53 -14.52 -2.07
C PHE A 235 7.60 -13.56 -1.55
N LYS A 236 8.79 -14.07 -1.33
CA LYS A 236 9.99 -13.30 -1.03
C LYS A 236 10.91 -13.30 -2.25
N ILE A 237 11.33 -12.11 -2.67
CA ILE A 237 12.37 -11.94 -3.69
C ILE A 237 13.59 -11.34 -2.99
N GLU A 238 14.67 -12.12 -2.95
CA GLU A 238 15.92 -11.76 -2.28
C GLU A 238 17.10 -12.37 -3.04
N ASP A 239 18.17 -11.60 -3.27
CA ASP A 239 19.37 -12.03 -3.94
C ASP A 239 19.12 -12.81 -5.25
N LYS A 240 18.24 -12.27 -6.09
CA LYS A 240 17.83 -12.80 -7.41
C LYS A 240 17.07 -14.14 -7.34
N LYS A 241 16.50 -14.47 -6.20
CA LYS A 241 15.69 -15.69 -6.02
C LYS A 241 14.31 -15.32 -5.55
N ILE A 242 13.35 -16.17 -5.88
CA ILE A 242 11.99 -16.07 -5.39
C ILE A 242 11.61 -17.33 -4.65
N ASP A 243 11.10 -17.17 -3.44
CA ASP A 243 10.60 -18.23 -2.60
C ASP A 243 9.14 -17.95 -2.21
N LYS A 244 8.29 -18.95 -2.29
CA LYS A 244 6.92 -18.84 -1.77
C LYS A 244 6.96 -18.94 -0.25
N LEU A 245 6.38 -17.95 0.42
CA LEU A 245 6.35 -17.86 1.88
C LEU A 245 5.06 -18.41 2.50
N CYS A 246 3.93 -18.11 1.87
CA CYS A 246 2.62 -18.38 2.43
C CYS A 246 1.61 -18.70 1.32
N GLU A 247 0.65 -19.57 1.62
CA GLU A 247 -0.46 -19.91 0.74
C GLU A 247 -1.68 -19.03 0.98
N ASN A 248 -2.55 -18.94 -0.02
CA ASN A 248 -3.84 -18.25 0.13
C ASN A 248 -4.67 -18.89 1.26
N GLY A 249 -5.33 -18.07 2.08
CA GLY A 249 -6.10 -18.52 3.25
C GLY A 249 -5.26 -18.79 4.51
N ASN A 250 -3.94 -18.71 4.42
CA ASN A 250 -3.03 -18.87 5.56
C ASN A 250 -2.39 -17.55 5.99
N LYS A 251 -1.70 -17.58 7.13
CA LYS A 251 -0.88 -16.44 7.61
C LYS A 251 0.47 -16.92 8.10
N LEU A 252 1.48 -16.05 7.99
CA LEU A 252 2.86 -16.28 8.40
C LEU A 252 3.35 -15.10 9.23
N LYS A 253 3.90 -15.37 10.42
CA LYS A 253 4.58 -14.34 11.22
C LYS A 253 5.88 -13.92 10.54
N LEU A 254 6.10 -12.62 10.40
CA LEU A 254 7.32 -12.03 9.86
C LEU A 254 8.22 -11.54 10.99
N TYR A 255 9.57 -11.61 10.78
CA TYR A 255 10.59 -11.25 11.77
C TYR A 255 11.49 -10.13 11.27
#